data_4166d694fdadda8d34c912837802a450
#
_entry.id   4166d694fdadda8d34c912837802a450
#
_cell.length_a   1.000
_cell.length_b   1.000
_cell.length_c   1.000
_cell.angle_alpha   90.00
_cell.angle_beta   90.00
_cell.angle_gamma   90.00
#
_symmetry.space_group_name_H-M   'P 1'
#
loop_
_entity.id
_entity.type
_entity.pdbx_description
1 polymer ?
#
loop_
_entity_poly.entity_id
_entity_poly.type
_entity_poly.pdbx_seq_one_letter_code
_entity_poly.pdbx_strand_id
1 'polypeptide(L)'
;LKLIPLLLAIAPVFAGSFAYREALPGYPYQFPRDHFEHQDFRTEWWYYTGNVSDAAGKRFGFELVFFRQGERHDSDNSSAWVAQDVYLAHAALTDASGKHFWYYERLNRAGPGVAGASFAKQRIWNGNWASQWSGDTQTLDAITDRFRFHLTLQPETPPIVQGENGVSQKAAGKGRASHYVSFPLLRVSGTIGSDAVTGRAWMDHEWFTEQLAPEQVGWDWFSVQLDDRTELMLFELRHKDGAVDPYSSGTLIDSGGKAHHLRRGEFVLQPLAKWHKYPVEWRIQVPGWGIDITSKAVLEDQELRDPANKTNYWEGAVDYSGNRRGVGYLEMTGYGQPVRFVK
;
A
#
# COMPACT_ATOMS: atom_id res chain seq x y z
N LEU A 1 0.22 6.06 -76.00
CA LEU A 1 -0.04 5.53 -74.67
C LEU A 1 0.69 6.33 -73.64
N LYS A 2 0.00 7.20 -72.88
CA LYS A 2 0.60 7.99 -71.76
C LYS A 2 0.42 7.20 -70.48
N LEU A 3 1.53 6.79 -69.85
CA LEU A 3 1.56 6.24 -68.51
C LEU A 3 1.38 7.36 -67.48
N ILE A 4 0.30 7.27 -66.67
CA ILE A 4 0.10 8.15 -65.50
C ILE A 4 0.77 7.46 -64.30
N PRO A 5 1.71 8.10 -63.58
CA PRO A 5 2.26 7.51 -62.37
C PRO A 5 1.24 7.64 -61.23
N LEU A 6 0.89 6.52 -60.64
CA LEU A 6 0.08 6.43 -59.42
C LEU A 6 0.97 6.80 -58.22
N LEU A 7 0.86 8.02 -57.74
CA LEU A 7 1.48 8.43 -56.47
C LEU A 7 0.69 7.80 -55.29
N LEU A 8 1.23 6.75 -54.70
CA LEU A 8 0.77 6.25 -53.42
C LEU A 8 1.21 7.27 -52.33
N ALA A 9 0.25 8.03 -51.83
CA ALA A 9 0.47 8.84 -50.64
C ALA A 9 0.52 7.91 -49.41
N ILE A 10 1.69 7.61 -48.88
CA ILE A 10 1.88 6.97 -47.60
C ILE A 10 1.59 8.03 -46.53
N ALA A 11 0.43 8.00 -45.94
CA ALA A 11 0.13 8.78 -44.76
C ALA A 11 1.04 8.30 -43.62
N PRO A 12 1.74 9.19 -42.89
CA PRO A 12 2.50 8.78 -41.73
C PRO A 12 1.51 8.25 -40.65
N VAL A 13 1.61 6.99 -40.33
CA VAL A 13 0.99 6.45 -39.15
C VAL A 13 1.76 7.03 -37.96
N PHE A 14 1.21 8.07 -37.35
CA PHE A 14 1.68 8.49 -36.03
C PHE A 14 1.37 7.36 -35.05
N ALA A 15 2.37 6.57 -34.71
CA ALA A 15 2.31 5.72 -33.56
C ALA A 15 2.08 6.65 -32.34
N GLY A 16 0.87 6.68 -31.80
CA GLY A 16 0.56 7.45 -30.61
C GLY A 16 1.47 6.97 -29.49
N SER A 17 2.23 7.87 -28.87
CA SER A 17 2.98 7.53 -27.66
C SER A 17 2.01 7.07 -26.59
N PHE A 18 2.25 5.91 -25.98
CA PHE A 18 1.46 5.44 -24.85
C PHE A 18 1.56 6.47 -23.71
N ALA A 19 0.42 6.96 -23.24
CA ALA A 19 0.34 7.89 -22.12
C ALA A 19 -0.44 7.24 -20.98
N TYR A 20 0.16 7.18 -19.80
CA TYR A 20 -0.51 6.71 -18.60
C TYR A 20 -1.66 7.63 -18.21
N ARG A 21 -2.74 7.06 -17.70
CA ARG A 21 -3.93 7.78 -17.22
C ARG A 21 -3.65 8.46 -15.88
N GLU A 22 -4.33 9.60 -15.67
CA GLU A 22 -4.37 10.27 -14.37
C GLU A 22 -5.48 9.69 -13.48
N ALA A 23 -5.26 9.60 -12.17
CA ALA A 23 -6.32 9.31 -11.21
C ALA A 23 -7.23 10.54 -11.06
N LEU A 24 -8.48 10.40 -11.48
CA LEU A 24 -9.46 11.49 -11.54
C LEU A 24 -10.76 11.11 -10.84
N PRO A 25 -11.49 12.09 -10.26
CA PRO A 25 -12.81 11.86 -9.69
C PRO A 25 -13.79 11.19 -10.66
N GLY A 26 -14.70 10.38 -10.12
CA GLY A 26 -15.73 9.71 -10.90
C GLY A 26 -15.29 8.41 -11.58
N TYR A 27 -14.20 7.80 -11.13
CA TYR A 27 -13.80 6.47 -11.58
C TYR A 27 -14.90 5.43 -11.27
N PRO A 28 -15.36 4.67 -12.27
CA PRO A 28 -16.41 3.68 -12.08
C PRO A 28 -15.84 2.36 -11.56
N TYR A 29 -15.62 2.25 -10.27
CA TYR A 29 -15.10 1.02 -9.65
C TYR A 29 -15.93 -0.21 -10.00
N GLN A 30 -15.26 -1.30 -10.37
CA GLN A 30 -15.86 -2.57 -10.76
C GLN A 30 -15.19 -3.73 -10.01
N PHE A 31 -15.78 -4.15 -8.90
CA PHE A 31 -15.29 -5.33 -8.18
C PHE A 31 -15.92 -6.62 -8.71
N PRO A 32 -15.13 -7.72 -8.80
CA PRO A 32 -13.76 -7.90 -8.28
C PRO A 32 -12.64 -7.49 -9.25
N ARG A 33 -12.95 -6.91 -10.43
CA ARG A 33 -11.93 -6.55 -11.43
C ARG A 33 -10.87 -5.59 -10.86
N ASP A 34 -11.29 -4.58 -10.14
CA ASP A 34 -10.42 -3.54 -9.60
C ASP A 34 -9.71 -3.93 -8.29
N HIS A 35 -9.64 -5.23 -7.99
CA HIS A 35 -8.71 -5.79 -7.01
C HIS A 35 -7.37 -6.18 -7.64
N PHE A 36 -7.25 -6.10 -8.97
CA PHE A 36 -6.08 -6.54 -9.73
C PHE A 36 -5.52 -5.42 -10.60
N GLU A 37 -4.65 -5.76 -11.54
CA GLU A 37 -3.81 -4.85 -12.30
C GLU A 37 -4.55 -3.74 -13.06
N HIS A 38 -3.98 -2.53 -13.03
CA HIS A 38 -4.41 -1.34 -13.77
C HIS A 38 -3.25 -0.84 -14.65
N GLN A 39 -2.98 -1.54 -15.76
CA GLN A 39 -1.82 -1.30 -16.62
C GLN A 39 -1.83 0.06 -17.32
N ASP A 40 -2.96 0.74 -17.38
CA ASP A 40 -3.11 2.10 -17.89
C ASP A 40 -2.69 3.19 -16.87
N PHE A 41 -2.34 2.81 -15.63
CA PHE A 41 -1.70 3.67 -14.65
C PHE A 41 -0.23 3.28 -14.47
N ARG A 42 0.63 4.25 -14.13
CA ARG A 42 2.08 4.01 -14.05
C ARG A 42 2.47 3.22 -12.82
N THR A 43 1.92 3.55 -11.66
CA THR A 43 2.29 3.00 -10.36
C THR A 43 1.08 2.37 -9.71
N GLU A 44 1.30 1.24 -9.06
CA GLU A 44 0.26 0.49 -8.37
C GLU A 44 0.88 -0.32 -7.26
N TRP A 45 0.17 -0.46 -6.11
CA TRP A 45 0.60 -1.36 -5.04
C TRP A 45 -0.55 -2.05 -4.33
N TRP A 46 -0.26 -3.25 -3.83
CA TRP A 46 -1.08 -4.08 -2.96
C TRP A 46 -0.32 -4.28 -1.66
N TYR A 47 -0.80 -3.68 -0.59
CA TYR A 47 -0.13 -3.57 0.69
C TYR A 47 -0.95 -4.30 1.75
N TYR A 48 -0.33 -5.27 2.44
CA TYR A 48 -0.94 -6.08 3.48
C TYR A 48 -0.13 -5.95 4.75
N THR A 49 -0.79 -5.60 5.86
CA THR A 49 -0.18 -5.59 7.19
C THR A 49 -1.12 -6.19 8.20
N GLY A 50 -0.57 -6.76 9.28
CA GLY A 50 -1.43 -7.34 10.30
C GLY A 50 -0.71 -7.69 11.59
N ASN A 51 -1.54 -7.91 12.59
CA ASN A 51 -1.14 -8.36 13.92
C ASN A 51 -1.79 -9.71 14.20
N VAL A 52 -0.99 -10.72 14.49
CA VAL A 52 -1.44 -12.09 14.77
C VAL A 52 -0.74 -12.67 15.99
N SER A 53 -1.37 -13.63 16.64
CA SER A 53 -0.79 -14.35 17.78
C SER A 53 -1.08 -15.83 17.69
N ASP A 54 -0.20 -16.64 18.27
CA ASP A 54 -0.46 -18.05 18.50
C ASP A 54 -1.30 -18.29 19.76
N ALA A 55 -1.64 -19.54 20.03
CA ALA A 55 -2.42 -19.94 21.21
C ALA A 55 -1.69 -19.71 22.55
N ALA A 56 -0.36 -19.58 22.53
CA ALA A 56 0.47 -19.27 23.71
C ALA A 56 0.60 -17.76 23.94
N GLY A 57 0.03 -16.92 23.05
CA GLY A 57 0.12 -15.46 23.13
C GLY A 57 1.40 -14.88 22.52
N LYS A 58 2.19 -15.70 21.81
CA LYS A 58 3.34 -15.19 21.05
C LYS A 58 2.82 -14.35 19.89
N ARG A 59 3.20 -13.08 19.88
CA ARG A 59 2.67 -12.09 18.93
C ARG A 59 3.65 -11.80 17.79
N PHE A 60 3.07 -11.64 16.60
CA PHE A 60 3.76 -11.24 15.39
C PHE A 60 3.06 -10.08 14.70
N GLY A 61 3.87 -9.19 14.11
CA GLY A 61 3.45 -8.27 13.05
C GLY A 61 3.94 -8.80 11.71
N PHE A 62 3.16 -8.66 10.66
CA PHE A 62 3.61 -9.01 9.31
C PHE A 62 3.27 -7.91 8.30
N GLU A 63 4.11 -7.82 7.27
CA GLU A 63 3.91 -7.01 6.07
C GLU A 63 4.16 -7.89 4.84
N LEU A 64 3.34 -7.72 3.81
CA LEU A 64 3.60 -8.19 2.46
C LEU A 64 3.08 -7.15 1.49
N VAL A 65 3.96 -6.55 0.73
CA VAL A 65 3.58 -5.56 -0.28
C VAL A 65 4.14 -5.91 -1.65
N PHE A 66 3.33 -5.64 -2.67
CA PHE A 66 3.71 -5.73 -4.08
C PHE A 66 3.55 -4.36 -4.71
N PHE A 67 4.60 -3.87 -5.32
CA PHE A 67 4.59 -2.64 -6.11
C PHE A 67 4.74 -3.01 -7.58
N ARG A 68 3.95 -2.37 -8.45
CA ARG A 68 4.12 -2.39 -9.89
C ARG A 68 4.50 -1.00 -10.37
N GLN A 69 5.54 -0.95 -11.18
CA GLN A 69 5.96 0.24 -11.89
C GLN A 69 5.90 -0.06 -13.39
N GLY A 70 5.04 0.64 -14.11
CA GLY A 70 4.98 0.58 -15.57
C GLY A 70 6.14 1.33 -16.19
N GLU A 71 6.87 0.66 -17.09
CA GLU A 71 8.03 1.22 -17.77
C GLU A 71 7.68 1.68 -19.21
N ARG A 72 7.54 0.75 -20.15
CA ARG A 72 7.29 1.02 -21.56
C ARG A 72 6.20 0.12 -22.11
N HIS A 73 5.02 0.69 -22.31
CA HIS A 73 3.90 -0.02 -22.96
C HIS A 73 3.77 0.34 -24.45
N ASP A 74 4.65 1.18 -24.99
CA ASP A 74 4.71 1.62 -26.40
C ASP A 74 5.71 0.82 -27.24
N SER A 75 6.30 -0.24 -26.69
CA SER A 75 7.28 -1.05 -27.38
C SER A 75 6.62 -1.99 -28.40
N ASP A 76 6.99 -1.87 -29.66
CA ASP A 76 6.63 -2.84 -30.74
C ASP A 76 7.29 -4.21 -30.55
N ASN A 77 8.13 -4.37 -29.52
CA ASN A 77 8.81 -5.60 -29.22
C ASN A 77 7.87 -6.59 -28.53
N SER A 78 7.40 -7.58 -29.28
CA SER A 78 6.50 -8.66 -28.81
C SER A 78 7.19 -9.73 -27.95
N SER A 79 8.48 -9.58 -27.62
CA SER A 79 9.21 -10.54 -26.78
C SER A 79 8.63 -10.58 -25.37
N ALA A 80 8.34 -11.77 -24.85
CA ALA A 80 7.94 -11.97 -23.45
C ALA A 80 9.02 -11.51 -22.43
N TRP A 81 10.21 -11.17 -22.90
CA TRP A 81 11.32 -10.67 -22.08
C TRP A 81 11.40 -9.14 -22.00
N VAL A 82 10.54 -8.42 -22.72
CA VAL A 82 10.46 -6.97 -22.59
C VAL A 82 9.97 -6.61 -21.19
N ALA A 83 10.69 -5.70 -20.54
CA ALA A 83 10.29 -5.16 -19.25
C ALA A 83 9.22 -4.08 -19.47
N GLN A 84 7.97 -4.48 -19.60
CA GLN A 84 6.83 -3.56 -19.64
C GLN A 84 6.48 -3.08 -18.24
N ASP A 85 6.54 -3.99 -17.26
CA ASP A 85 6.31 -3.73 -15.85
C ASP A 85 7.47 -4.30 -15.02
N VAL A 86 7.83 -3.56 -13.99
CA VAL A 86 8.76 -3.99 -12.94
C VAL A 86 7.96 -4.16 -11.65
N TYR A 87 8.20 -5.26 -10.95
CA TYR A 87 7.57 -5.59 -9.68
C TYR A 87 8.60 -5.62 -8.57
N LEU A 88 8.45 -4.73 -7.60
CA LEU A 88 9.14 -4.77 -6.32
C LEU A 88 8.20 -5.43 -5.31
N ALA A 89 8.71 -6.21 -4.39
CA ALA A 89 7.93 -6.73 -3.28
C ALA A 89 8.75 -6.73 -1.99
N HIS A 90 8.11 -6.36 -0.89
CA HIS A 90 8.68 -6.44 0.44
C HIS A 90 7.90 -7.47 1.26
N ALA A 91 8.60 -8.20 2.10
CA ALA A 91 8.03 -9.07 3.11
C ALA A 91 8.77 -8.85 4.43
N ALA A 92 8.04 -8.48 5.46
CA ALA A 92 8.61 -8.28 6.78
C ALA A 92 7.84 -9.07 7.85
N LEU A 93 8.56 -9.42 8.91
CA LEU A 93 8.02 -10.09 10.08
C LEU A 93 8.63 -9.49 11.36
N THR A 94 7.76 -9.04 12.25
CA THR A 94 8.09 -8.63 13.61
C THR A 94 7.74 -9.77 14.55
N ASP A 95 8.70 -10.39 15.20
CA ASP A 95 8.49 -11.26 16.37
C ASP A 95 8.56 -10.37 17.63
N ALA A 96 7.40 -9.96 18.13
CA ALA A 96 7.32 -9.09 19.30
C ALA A 96 7.87 -9.75 20.56
N SER A 97 7.67 -11.04 20.72
CA SER A 97 8.13 -11.81 21.89
C SER A 97 9.63 -12.06 21.85
N GLY A 98 10.18 -12.39 20.69
CA GLY A 98 11.61 -12.59 20.46
C GLY A 98 12.39 -11.28 20.27
N LYS A 99 11.71 -10.14 20.12
CA LYS A 99 12.29 -8.83 19.82
C LYS A 99 13.15 -8.85 18.55
N HIS A 100 12.64 -9.48 17.51
CA HIS A 100 13.29 -9.56 16.20
C HIS A 100 12.43 -8.94 15.11
N PHE A 101 13.08 -8.23 14.20
CA PHE A 101 12.52 -7.76 12.95
C PHE A 101 13.33 -8.32 11.79
N TRP A 102 12.66 -8.94 10.83
CA TRP A 102 13.25 -9.42 9.59
C TRP A 102 12.53 -8.82 8.41
N TYR A 103 13.29 -8.45 7.42
CA TYR A 103 12.81 -7.84 6.20
C TYR A 103 13.55 -8.41 4.98
N TYR A 104 12.82 -8.59 3.89
CA TYR A 104 13.33 -9.05 2.60
C TYR A 104 12.68 -8.29 1.45
N GLU A 105 13.47 -8.08 0.40
CA GLU A 105 13.04 -7.41 -0.83
C GLU A 105 13.21 -8.35 -2.03
N ARG A 106 12.35 -8.20 -3.04
CA ARG A 106 12.46 -8.84 -4.34
C ARG A 106 12.15 -7.86 -5.43
N LEU A 107 13.03 -7.78 -6.43
CA LEU A 107 12.84 -6.99 -7.64
C LEU A 107 12.84 -7.93 -8.84
N ASN A 108 11.73 -7.99 -9.56
CA ASN A 108 11.59 -8.78 -10.78
C ASN A 108 10.80 -8.02 -11.83
N ARG A 109 10.94 -8.42 -13.09
CA ARG A 109 10.10 -7.96 -14.19
C ARG A 109 8.93 -8.93 -14.43
N ALA A 110 7.90 -8.47 -15.13
CA ALA A 110 6.68 -9.22 -15.39
C ALA A 110 6.89 -10.53 -16.19
N GLY A 111 7.79 -10.54 -17.16
CA GLY A 111 7.97 -11.69 -18.06
C GLY A 111 9.13 -12.62 -17.68
N PRO A 112 9.04 -13.90 -18.03
CA PRO A 112 7.93 -14.74 -18.40
C PRO A 112 7.23 -15.39 -17.20
N GLY A 113 6.41 -14.64 -16.48
CA GLY A 113 5.63 -15.15 -15.35
C GLY A 113 6.35 -15.19 -14.01
N VAL A 114 7.50 -14.51 -13.87
CA VAL A 114 8.26 -14.44 -12.62
C VAL A 114 7.56 -13.55 -11.60
N ALA A 115 7.00 -12.43 -12.05
CA ALA A 115 6.18 -11.54 -11.25
C ALA A 115 4.98 -11.05 -12.04
N GLY A 116 3.93 -10.57 -11.35
CA GLY A 116 2.76 -10.05 -12.01
C GLY A 116 1.59 -9.83 -11.08
N ALA A 117 0.54 -9.18 -11.61
CA ALA A 117 -0.79 -9.15 -11.08
C ALA A 117 -1.76 -9.53 -12.20
N SER A 118 -2.82 -10.31 -11.92
CA SER A 118 -3.71 -10.80 -12.95
C SER A 118 -5.10 -11.10 -12.43
N PHE A 119 -6.10 -10.39 -12.96
CA PHE A 119 -7.50 -10.69 -12.72
C PHE A 119 -7.86 -12.11 -13.18
N ALA A 120 -7.39 -12.55 -14.35
CA ALA A 120 -7.70 -13.88 -14.86
C ALA A 120 -7.15 -15.02 -13.98
N LYS A 121 -6.03 -14.78 -13.30
CA LYS A 121 -5.42 -15.73 -12.35
C LYS A 121 -5.88 -15.49 -10.91
N GLN A 122 -6.59 -14.42 -10.65
CA GLN A 122 -6.97 -13.97 -9.31
C GLN A 122 -5.74 -13.91 -8.37
N ARG A 123 -4.62 -13.32 -8.86
CA ARG A 123 -3.32 -13.42 -8.19
C ARG A 123 -2.44 -12.21 -8.41
N ILE A 124 -1.73 -11.83 -7.34
CA ILE A 124 -0.58 -10.92 -7.36
C ILE A 124 0.62 -11.73 -6.87
N TRP A 125 1.78 -11.65 -7.54
CA TRP A 125 2.94 -12.46 -7.13
C TRP A 125 4.28 -11.85 -7.53
N ASN A 126 5.33 -12.24 -6.79
CA ASN A 126 6.72 -11.97 -7.10
C ASN A 126 7.57 -13.17 -6.65
N GLY A 127 7.98 -14.03 -7.60
CA GLY A 127 8.57 -15.33 -7.33
C GLY A 127 7.60 -16.27 -6.58
N ASN A 128 7.98 -16.72 -5.40
CA ASN A 128 7.15 -17.56 -4.52
C ASN A 128 6.42 -16.77 -3.42
N TRP A 129 6.42 -15.43 -3.49
CA TRP A 129 5.54 -14.60 -2.68
C TRP A 129 4.29 -14.30 -3.48
N ALA A 130 3.15 -14.42 -2.84
CA ALA A 130 1.88 -14.24 -3.55
C ALA A 130 0.75 -13.80 -2.62
N SER A 131 -0.21 -13.10 -3.21
CA SER A 131 -1.58 -12.98 -2.75
C SER A 131 -2.47 -13.69 -3.77
N GLN A 132 -3.13 -14.77 -3.36
CA GLN A 132 -4.08 -15.53 -4.16
C GLN A 132 -5.49 -15.28 -3.66
N TRP A 133 -6.41 -14.95 -4.58
CA TRP A 133 -7.79 -14.64 -4.24
C TRP A 133 -8.76 -15.75 -4.63
N SER A 134 -9.80 -15.93 -3.83
CA SER A 134 -10.94 -16.81 -4.10
C SER A 134 -12.19 -16.11 -3.58
N GLY A 135 -12.95 -15.46 -4.47
CA GLY A 135 -13.90 -14.44 -4.07
C GLY A 135 -13.16 -13.32 -3.32
N ASP A 136 -13.66 -12.92 -2.15
CA ASP A 136 -13.01 -11.89 -1.32
C ASP A 136 -12.01 -12.49 -0.31
N THR A 137 -11.89 -13.80 -0.21
CA THR A 137 -10.88 -14.46 0.62
C THR A 137 -9.52 -14.41 -0.06
N GLN A 138 -8.51 -13.99 0.68
CA GLN A 138 -7.16 -13.79 0.20
C GLN A 138 -6.21 -14.71 0.95
N THR A 139 -5.31 -15.38 0.24
CA THR A 139 -4.26 -16.21 0.84
C THR A 139 -2.92 -15.57 0.55
N LEU A 140 -2.16 -15.25 1.60
CA LEU A 140 -0.82 -14.68 1.49
C LEU A 140 0.23 -15.75 1.74
N ASP A 141 1.19 -15.82 0.84
CA ASP A 141 2.36 -16.68 0.95
C ASP A 141 3.64 -15.87 0.87
N ALA A 142 4.53 -16.00 1.85
CA ALA A 142 5.90 -15.52 1.76
C ALA A 142 6.87 -16.53 2.37
N ILE A 143 7.92 -16.83 1.64
CA ILE A 143 8.98 -17.75 2.06
C ILE A 143 10.32 -17.04 1.89
N THR A 144 11.07 -16.91 2.99
CA THR A 144 12.39 -16.29 3.06
C THR A 144 13.37 -17.22 3.75
N ASP A 145 14.62 -16.79 3.93
CA ASP A 145 15.62 -17.57 4.66
C ASP A 145 15.39 -17.60 6.18
N ARG A 146 14.65 -16.60 6.72
CA ARG A 146 14.47 -16.45 8.17
C ARG A 146 13.05 -16.76 8.63
N PHE A 147 12.06 -16.54 7.77
CA PHE A 147 10.67 -16.81 8.10
C PHE A 147 9.88 -17.28 6.88
N ARG A 148 8.77 -17.88 7.16
CA ARG A 148 7.72 -18.15 6.18
C ARG A 148 6.36 -17.93 6.85
N PHE A 149 5.40 -17.47 6.08
CA PHE A 149 4.01 -17.47 6.49
C PHE A 149 3.10 -17.94 5.36
N HIS A 150 2.00 -18.56 5.77
CA HIS A 150 0.85 -18.88 4.94
C HIS A 150 -0.38 -18.44 5.70
N LEU A 151 -1.02 -17.36 5.24
CA LEU A 151 -2.08 -16.69 5.96
C LEU A 151 -3.32 -16.58 5.07
N THR A 152 -4.48 -16.93 5.63
CA THR A 152 -5.79 -16.72 5.02
C THR A 152 -6.45 -15.52 5.65
N LEU A 153 -6.84 -14.55 4.82
CA LEU A 153 -7.47 -13.29 5.20
C LEU A 153 -8.91 -13.29 4.70
N GLN A 154 -9.86 -13.06 5.60
CA GLN A 154 -11.29 -12.99 5.28
C GLN A 154 -11.84 -11.62 5.67
N PRO A 155 -12.40 -10.85 4.71
CA PRO A 155 -13.02 -9.56 5.01
C PRO A 155 -14.17 -9.71 6.01
N GLU A 156 -14.19 -8.87 7.03
CA GLU A 156 -15.32 -8.74 7.95
C GLU A 156 -16.23 -7.56 7.59
N THR A 157 -15.74 -6.68 6.72
CA THR A 157 -16.47 -5.53 6.16
C THR A 157 -16.22 -5.44 4.65
N PRO A 158 -17.12 -4.85 3.87
CA PRO A 158 -16.87 -4.57 2.46
C PRO A 158 -15.63 -3.66 2.27
N PRO A 159 -15.01 -3.67 1.07
CA PRO A 159 -13.94 -2.75 0.76
C PRO A 159 -14.43 -1.29 0.81
N ILE A 160 -13.56 -0.40 1.25
CA ILE A 160 -13.81 1.04 1.36
C ILE A 160 -13.03 1.76 0.26
N VAL A 161 -13.72 2.58 -0.53
CA VAL A 161 -13.07 3.52 -1.45
C VAL A 161 -12.68 4.76 -0.65
N GLN A 162 -11.38 5.03 -0.61
CA GLN A 162 -10.80 6.13 0.16
C GLN A 162 -10.93 7.48 -0.54
N GLY A 163 -10.88 8.55 0.24
CA GLY A 163 -10.93 9.92 -0.25
C GLY A 163 -12.33 10.40 -0.62
N GLU A 164 -12.42 11.39 -1.50
CA GLU A 164 -13.67 12.01 -1.93
C GLU A 164 -13.91 11.78 -3.42
N ASN A 165 -15.14 11.49 -3.81
CA ASN A 165 -15.53 11.26 -5.22
C ASN A 165 -14.71 10.17 -5.92
N GLY A 166 -14.25 9.14 -5.19
CA GLY A 166 -13.52 8.00 -5.72
C GLY A 166 -12.03 8.26 -5.96
N VAL A 167 -11.46 9.30 -5.39
CA VAL A 167 -10.00 9.54 -5.39
C VAL A 167 -9.50 10.05 -4.04
N SER A 168 -8.30 9.66 -3.68
CA SER A 168 -7.53 10.20 -2.58
C SER A 168 -6.57 11.27 -3.13
N GLN A 169 -6.96 12.54 -3.00
CA GLN A 169 -6.13 13.66 -3.46
C GLN A 169 -4.92 13.82 -2.55
N LYS A 170 -3.71 13.95 -3.13
CA LYS A 170 -2.44 14.02 -2.39
C LYS A 170 -1.73 15.37 -2.53
N ALA A 171 -2.07 16.17 -3.56
CA ALA A 171 -1.51 17.50 -3.77
C ALA A 171 -2.44 18.36 -4.63
N ALA A 172 -2.15 19.66 -4.73
CA ALA A 172 -2.83 20.55 -5.65
C ALA A 172 -2.60 20.15 -7.12
N GLY A 173 -3.64 20.26 -7.92
CA GLY A 173 -3.60 19.99 -9.36
C GLY A 173 -4.28 18.68 -9.76
N LYS A 174 -4.66 18.64 -11.03
CA LYS A 174 -5.33 17.52 -11.65
C LYS A 174 -4.40 16.30 -11.67
N GLY A 175 -4.93 15.12 -11.33
CA GLY A 175 -4.20 13.86 -11.40
C GLY A 175 -3.15 13.63 -10.30
N ARG A 176 -2.97 14.59 -9.37
CA ARG A 176 -2.13 14.38 -8.16
C ARG A 176 -2.92 13.67 -7.07
N ALA A 177 -3.32 12.46 -7.38
CA ALA A 177 -4.23 11.64 -6.59
C ALA A 177 -3.97 10.17 -6.87
N SER A 178 -4.52 9.30 -6.05
CA SER A 178 -4.63 7.87 -6.31
C SER A 178 -6.09 7.42 -6.30
N HIS A 179 -6.40 6.40 -7.07
CA HIS A 179 -7.52 5.52 -6.77
C HIS A 179 -7.06 4.62 -5.64
N TYR A 180 -7.86 4.54 -4.58
CA TYR A 180 -7.43 3.92 -3.34
C TYR A 180 -8.57 3.13 -2.72
N VAL A 181 -8.36 1.84 -2.53
CA VAL A 181 -9.32 0.90 -1.93
C VAL A 181 -8.68 0.21 -0.75
N SER A 182 -9.39 0.13 0.37
CA SER A 182 -8.95 -0.57 1.58
C SER A 182 -9.90 -1.68 1.97
N PHE A 183 -9.35 -2.77 2.51
CA PHE A 183 -10.06 -3.71 3.37
C PHE A 183 -9.59 -3.45 4.82
N PRO A 184 -10.34 -2.66 5.59
CA PRO A 184 -9.88 -2.15 6.89
C PRO A 184 -9.88 -3.20 8.00
N LEU A 185 -10.67 -4.27 7.84
CA LEU A 185 -10.78 -5.34 8.82
C LEU A 185 -10.83 -6.69 8.13
N LEU A 186 -9.69 -7.38 8.14
CA LEU A 186 -9.51 -8.74 7.65
C LEU A 186 -9.23 -9.66 8.84
N ARG A 187 -10.05 -10.68 9.04
CA ARG A 187 -9.74 -11.74 9.98
C ARG A 187 -8.68 -12.65 9.41
N VAL A 188 -7.63 -12.91 10.18
CA VAL A 188 -6.49 -13.72 9.77
C VAL A 188 -6.49 -15.06 10.49
N SER A 189 -6.18 -16.12 9.75
CA SER A 189 -5.81 -17.44 10.28
C SER A 189 -4.73 -18.05 9.38
N GLY A 190 -3.88 -18.90 9.94
CA GLY A 190 -2.83 -19.56 9.16
C GLY A 190 -1.64 -19.95 10.00
N THR A 191 -0.44 -19.88 9.41
CA THR A 191 0.79 -20.25 10.08
C THR A 191 1.92 -19.26 9.83
N ILE A 192 2.75 -19.04 10.86
CA ILE A 192 4.06 -18.40 10.77
C ILE A 192 5.10 -19.43 11.21
N GLY A 193 5.95 -19.90 10.30
CA GLY A 193 6.81 -21.04 10.53
C GLY A 193 5.98 -22.30 10.79
N SER A 194 6.05 -22.83 12.03
CA SER A 194 5.23 -23.94 12.54
C SER A 194 4.06 -23.48 13.41
N ASP A 195 4.04 -22.21 13.82
CA ASP A 195 3.10 -21.67 14.79
C ASP A 195 1.77 -21.36 14.09
N ALA A 196 0.68 -22.00 14.53
CA ALA A 196 -0.66 -21.64 14.09
C ALA A 196 -1.06 -20.31 14.71
N VAL A 197 -1.49 -19.35 13.88
CA VAL A 197 -1.78 -17.98 14.31
C VAL A 197 -3.16 -17.53 13.87
N THR A 198 -3.72 -16.61 14.67
CA THR A 198 -4.95 -15.86 14.33
C THR A 198 -4.78 -14.39 14.67
N GLY A 199 -5.57 -13.53 14.03
CA GLY A 199 -5.53 -12.10 14.32
C GLY A 199 -6.29 -11.26 13.32
N ARG A 200 -5.79 -10.04 13.10
CA ARG A 200 -6.40 -9.03 12.22
C ARG A 200 -5.36 -8.51 11.23
N ALA A 201 -5.82 -8.15 10.05
CA ALA A 201 -5.02 -7.50 9.02
C ALA A 201 -5.76 -6.32 8.39
N TRP A 202 -4.99 -5.49 7.73
CA TRP A 202 -5.39 -4.40 6.85
C TRP A 202 -4.85 -4.67 5.45
N MET A 203 -5.58 -4.28 4.42
CA MET A 203 -5.11 -4.32 3.05
C MET A 203 -5.43 -3.02 2.35
N ASP A 204 -4.46 -2.45 1.66
CA ASP A 204 -4.60 -1.30 0.78
C ASP A 204 -4.22 -1.66 -0.65
N HIS A 205 -4.97 -1.11 -1.59
CA HIS A 205 -4.69 -1.16 -3.01
C HIS A 205 -4.80 0.25 -3.59
N GLU A 206 -3.69 0.76 -4.12
CA GLU A 206 -3.66 2.07 -4.77
C GLU A 206 -3.07 1.98 -6.17
N TRP A 207 -3.66 2.78 -7.11
CA TRP A 207 -3.11 2.95 -8.45
C TRP A 207 -3.21 4.40 -8.91
N PHE A 208 -2.12 4.88 -9.54
CA PHE A 208 -1.97 6.27 -9.96
C PHE A 208 -0.84 6.45 -10.96
N THR A 209 -0.69 7.65 -11.53
CA THR A 209 0.43 8.03 -12.39
C THR A 209 1.32 9.06 -11.72
N GLU A 210 0.73 10.07 -11.09
CA GLU A 210 1.41 11.02 -10.22
C GLU A 210 0.57 11.23 -8.97
N GLN A 211 1.19 11.33 -7.79
CA GLN A 211 0.44 11.68 -6.58
C GLN A 211 1.13 12.75 -5.74
N LEU A 212 2.46 12.71 -5.60
CA LEU A 212 3.19 13.67 -4.78
C LEU A 212 3.58 14.92 -5.56
N ALA A 213 3.52 16.09 -4.89
CA ALA A 213 4.12 17.32 -5.37
C ALA A 213 5.64 17.32 -5.10
N PRO A 214 6.44 18.14 -5.84
CA PRO A 214 7.89 18.18 -5.68
C PRO A 214 8.38 18.58 -4.28
N GLU A 215 7.60 19.38 -3.55
CA GLU A 215 7.88 19.86 -2.19
C GLU A 215 7.60 18.80 -1.12
N GLN A 216 6.75 17.82 -1.40
CA GLN A 216 6.46 16.72 -0.50
C GLN A 216 7.61 15.72 -0.49
N VAL A 217 8.04 15.28 0.70
CA VAL A 217 9.20 14.40 0.86
C VAL A 217 8.82 12.98 1.26
N GLY A 218 7.61 12.78 1.80
CA GLY A 218 7.12 11.50 2.26
C GLY A 218 5.86 11.64 3.09
N TRP A 219 5.48 10.57 3.73
CA TRP A 219 4.26 10.49 4.55
C TRP A 219 4.48 9.70 5.83
N ASP A 220 3.57 9.92 6.76
CA ASP A 220 3.31 9.07 7.92
C ASP A 220 1.90 8.52 7.76
N TRP A 221 1.77 7.20 7.65
CA TRP A 221 0.51 6.51 7.41
C TRP A 221 0.19 5.57 8.57
N PHE A 222 -1.08 5.54 8.97
CA PHE A 222 -1.56 4.73 10.08
C PHE A 222 -2.77 3.91 9.66
N SER A 223 -2.76 2.61 9.94
CA SER A 223 -3.97 1.82 10.13
C SER A 223 -4.25 1.65 11.62
N VAL A 224 -5.49 1.84 12.00
CA VAL A 224 -5.97 1.69 13.39
C VAL A 224 -7.15 0.75 13.37
N GLN A 225 -7.06 -0.34 14.12
CA GLN A 225 -8.13 -1.32 14.31
C GLN A 225 -8.47 -1.39 15.79
N LEU A 226 -9.49 -0.63 16.20
CA LEU A 226 -9.90 -0.55 17.60
C LEU A 226 -10.74 -1.77 18.01
N ASP A 227 -10.74 -2.06 19.30
CA ASP A 227 -11.46 -3.24 19.86
C ASP A 227 -12.98 -3.08 19.80
N ASP A 228 -13.48 -1.84 19.65
CA ASP A 228 -14.90 -1.53 19.47
C ASP A 228 -15.36 -1.62 18.02
N ARG A 229 -14.51 -2.13 17.09
CA ARG A 229 -14.75 -2.24 15.66
C ARG A 229 -14.87 -0.87 14.97
N THR A 230 -14.19 0.13 15.48
CA THR A 230 -13.92 1.38 14.76
C THR A 230 -12.55 1.24 14.10
N GLU A 231 -12.44 1.48 12.82
CA GLU A 231 -11.19 1.48 12.09
C GLU A 231 -10.88 2.90 11.58
N LEU A 232 -9.58 3.24 11.52
CA LEU A 232 -9.12 4.47 10.90
C LEU A 232 -7.95 4.20 9.96
N MET A 233 -7.97 4.86 8.83
CA MET A 233 -6.81 5.12 8.01
C MET A 233 -6.52 6.61 8.11
N LEU A 234 -5.30 6.98 8.49
CA LEU A 234 -4.86 8.38 8.59
C LEU A 234 -3.51 8.52 7.90
N PHE A 235 -3.30 9.62 7.18
CA PHE A 235 -1.97 9.95 6.71
C PHE A 235 -1.68 11.45 6.79
N GLU A 236 -0.41 11.79 7.09
CA GLU A 236 0.15 13.13 6.94
C GLU A 236 1.21 13.11 5.84
N LEU A 237 1.06 14.00 4.86
CA LEU A 237 2.07 14.28 3.85
C LEU A 237 2.99 15.38 4.38
N ARG A 238 4.30 15.17 4.30
CA ARG A 238 5.27 16.09 4.87
C ARG A 238 6.07 16.83 3.80
N HIS A 239 6.26 18.12 4.03
CA HIS A 239 7.18 18.95 3.26
C HIS A 239 8.60 18.87 3.81
N LYS A 240 9.58 19.32 3.00
CA LYS A 240 10.99 19.31 3.36
C LYS A 240 11.30 20.15 4.61
N ASP A 241 10.55 21.20 4.86
CA ASP A 241 10.66 22.06 6.05
C ASP A 241 9.97 21.49 7.29
N GLY A 242 9.34 20.32 7.17
CA GLY A 242 8.59 19.67 8.23
C GLY A 242 7.12 20.10 8.33
N ALA A 243 6.66 21.01 7.48
CA ALA A 243 5.26 21.39 7.43
C ALA A 243 4.39 20.21 6.95
N VAL A 244 3.18 20.11 7.52
CA VAL A 244 2.18 19.13 7.11
C VAL A 244 1.38 19.69 5.96
N ASP A 245 1.29 18.92 4.87
CA ASP A 245 0.56 19.31 3.67
C ASP A 245 -0.96 19.35 3.92
N PRO A 246 -1.69 20.34 3.38
CA PRO A 246 -3.15 20.45 3.52
C PRO A 246 -3.94 19.29 2.90
N TYR A 247 -3.35 18.51 2.01
CA TYR A 247 -3.94 17.28 1.42
C TYR A 247 -3.77 16.03 2.30
N SER A 248 -3.18 16.17 3.49
CA SER A 248 -3.24 15.12 4.53
C SER A 248 -4.69 14.84 4.89
N SER A 249 -5.05 13.56 4.96
CA SER A 249 -6.45 13.17 5.16
C SER A 249 -6.56 11.78 5.78
N GLY A 250 -7.76 11.29 5.95
CA GLY A 250 -8.02 9.95 6.43
C GLY A 250 -9.46 9.53 6.23
N THR A 251 -9.76 8.36 6.74
CA THR A 251 -11.12 7.82 6.79
C THR A 251 -11.32 7.14 8.13
N LEU A 252 -12.41 7.43 8.78
CA LEU A 252 -12.91 6.67 9.92
C LEU A 252 -14.03 5.77 9.41
N ILE A 253 -13.96 4.49 9.78
CA ILE A 253 -15.01 3.51 9.56
C ILE A 253 -15.63 3.24 10.94
N ASP A 254 -16.90 3.58 11.10
CA ASP A 254 -17.59 3.39 12.36
C ASP A 254 -17.92 1.90 12.59
N SER A 255 -18.29 1.53 13.81
CA SER A 255 -18.61 0.15 14.19
C SER A 255 -19.77 -0.47 13.40
N GLY A 256 -20.51 0.33 12.66
CA GLY A 256 -21.54 -0.09 11.71
C GLY A 256 -21.00 -0.33 10.28
N GLY A 257 -19.70 -0.07 10.05
CA GLY A 257 -19.04 -0.25 8.76
C GLY A 257 -19.21 0.94 7.80
N LYS A 258 -19.74 2.08 8.26
CA LYS A 258 -19.89 3.29 7.44
C LYS A 258 -18.62 4.11 7.46
N ALA A 259 -18.12 4.43 6.27
CA ALA A 259 -16.95 5.29 6.09
C ALA A 259 -17.29 6.79 6.19
N HIS A 260 -16.43 7.52 6.87
CA HIS A 260 -16.48 8.96 7.06
C HIS A 260 -15.11 9.55 6.70
N HIS A 261 -15.05 10.32 5.62
CA HIS A 261 -13.82 10.98 5.21
C HIS A 261 -13.43 12.05 6.24
N LEU A 262 -12.13 12.08 6.60
CA LEU A 262 -11.52 13.03 7.52
C LEU A 262 -10.56 13.95 6.75
N ARG A 263 -10.82 15.24 6.77
CA ARG A 263 -9.95 16.26 6.17
C ARG A 263 -8.89 16.71 7.16
N ARG A 264 -7.83 17.31 6.65
CA ARG A 264 -6.83 17.99 7.47
C ARG A 264 -7.49 18.98 8.42
N GLY A 265 -7.23 18.84 9.73
CA GLY A 265 -7.85 19.64 10.79
C GLY A 265 -8.97 18.92 11.56
N GLU A 266 -9.52 17.81 11.04
CA GLU A 266 -10.48 16.97 11.78
C GLU A 266 -9.80 15.91 12.63
N PHE A 267 -8.48 15.73 12.47
CA PHE A 267 -7.63 14.88 13.30
C PHE A 267 -6.28 15.56 13.59
N VAL A 268 -5.61 15.09 14.63
CA VAL A 268 -4.28 15.54 15.03
C VAL A 268 -3.39 14.31 15.18
N LEU A 269 -2.23 14.34 14.53
CA LEU A 269 -1.14 13.39 14.70
C LEU A 269 0.02 14.14 15.36
N GLN A 270 0.34 13.79 16.59
CA GLN A 270 1.40 14.44 17.37
C GLN A 270 2.49 13.43 17.71
N PRO A 271 3.72 13.57 17.18
CA PRO A 271 4.83 12.70 17.56
C PRO A 271 5.20 12.92 19.03
N LEU A 272 5.45 11.82 19.76
CA LEU A 272 5.84 11.82 21.18
C LEU A 272 7.28 11.37 21.37
N ALA A 273 7.56 10.08 21.19
CA ALA A 273 8.89 9.52 21.35
C ALA A 273 9.50 9.14 19.99
N LYS A 274 10.83 9.20 19.91
CA LYS A 274 11.58 8.86 18.69
C LYS A 274 12.57 7.74 18.94
N TRP A 275 12.73 6.92 17.93
CA TRP A 275 13.85 6.03 17.75
C TRP A 275 14.67 6.51 16.54
N HIS A 276 15.90 6.98 16.78
CA HIS A 276 16.69 7.69 15.77
C HIS A 276 15.91 8.87 15.16
N LYS A 277 15.67 8.81 13.83
CA LYS A 277 14.93 9.83 13.09
C LYS A 277 13.41 9.62 13.08
N TYR A 278 12.95 8.41 13.39
CA TYR A 278 11.55 8.02 13.30
C TYR A 278 10.78 8.26 14.61
N PRO A 279 9.65 8.94 14.60
CA PRO A 279 8.76 8.96 15.75
C PRO A 279 8.00 7.64 15.85
N VAL A 280 8.34 6.86 16.87
CA VAL A 280 7.78 5.51 17.09
C VAL A 280 6.64 5.48 18.12
N GLU A 281 6.29 6.65 18.64
CA GLU A 281 5.13 6.85 19.51
C GLU A 281 4.42 8.15 19.11
N TRP A 282 3.09 8.09 18.97
CA TRP A 282 2.27 9.21 18.53
C TRP A 282 1.00 9.32 19.34
N ARG A 283 0.55 10.55 19.61
CA ARG A 283 -0.82 10.81 20.04
C ARG A 283 -1.69 11.07 18.82
N ILE A 284 -2.81 10.37 18.75
CA ILE A 284 -3.79 10.48 17.68
C ILE A 284 -5.09 10.94 18.29
N GLN A 285 -5.62 12.07 17.79
CA GLN A 285 -6.90 12.61 18.24
C GLN A 285 -7.82 12.81 17.05
N VAL A 286 -9.08 12.40 17.21
CA VAL A 286 -10.18 12.71 16.28
C VAL A 286 -11.31 13.28 17.13
N PRO A 287 -11.30 14.61 17.42
CA PRO A 287 -12.20 15.24 18.40
C PRO A 287 -13.67 15.04 18.08
N GLY A 288 -14.05 15.13 16.81
CA GLY A 288 -15.43 14.92 16.36
C GLY A 288 -16.00 13.53 16.64
N TRP A 289 -15.11 12.55 16.92
CA TRP A 289 -15.45 11.16 17.24
C TRP A 289 -15.05 10.75 18.66
N GLY A 290 -14.57 11.71 19.47
CA GLY A 290 -14.17 11.48 20.84
C GLY A 290 -13.02 10.48 20.95
N ILE A 291 -12.13 10.39 19.97
CA ILE A 291 -10.96 9.51 19.98
C ILE A 291 -9.75 10.30 20.48
N ASP A 292 -9.07 9.78 21.50
CA ASP A 292 -7.79 10.25 22.01
C ASP A 292 -6.97 9.03 22.45
N ILE A 293 -6.07 8.62 21.57
CA ILE A 293 -5.28 7.41 21.71
C ILE A 293 -3.81 7.70 21.47
N THR A 294 -2.95 6.84 22.00
CA THR A 294 -1.52 6.83 21.74
C THR A 294 -1.16 5.55 20.98
N SER A 295 -0.48 5.70 19.84
CA SER A 295 0.20 4.60 19.17
C SER A 295 1.57 4.40 19.77
N LYS A 296 2.00 3.15 19.92
CA LYS A 296 3.35 2.79 20.33
C LYS A 296 3.85 1.62 19.54
N ALA A 297 5.04 1.74 18.96
CA ALA A 297 5.69 0.65 18.25
C ALA A 297 5.87 -0.57 19.16
N VAL A 298 5.51 -1.75 18.66
CA VAL A 298 5.70 -3.03 19.34
C VAL A 298 7.19 -3.33 19.49
N LEU A 299 7.98 -2.92 18.50
CA LEU A 299 9.44 -2.93 18.50
C LEU A 299 9.91 -1.60 17.87
N GLU A 300 10.90 -0.94 18.46
CA GLU A 300 11.36 0.35 17.91
C GLU A 300 12.09 0.20 16.58
N ASP A 301 12.94 -0.83 16.45
CA ASP A 301 13.68 -1.13 15.22
C ASP A 301 12.84 -2.00 14.27
N GLN A 302 12.00 -1.34 13.47
CA GLN A 302 11.26 -1.92 12.35
C GLN A 302 11.58 -1.14 11.05
N GLU A 303 12.82 -0.66 10.91
CA GLU A 303 13.26 0.04 9.70
C GLU A 303 13.64 -0.98 8.61
N LEU A 304 13.02 -0.85 7.44
CA LEU A 304 13.41 -1.54 6.23
C LEU A 304 14.62 -0.81 5.62
N ARG A 305 15.76 -1.49 5.61
CA ARG A 305 17.05 -0.92 5.17
C ARG A 305 17.47 -1.56 3.86
N ASP A 306 17.32 -0.83 2.77
CA ASP A 306 17.82 -1.25 1.46
C ASP A 306 19.24 -0.70 1.23
N PRO A 307 20.28 -1.56 1.29
CA PRO A 307 21.65 -1.13 1.03
C PRO A 307 21.89 -0.71 -0.43
N ALA A 308 21.12 -1.25 -1.37
CA ALA A 308 21.29 -1.02 -2.81
C ALA A 308 20.68 0.30 -3.26
N ASN A 309 19.42 0.57 -2.87
CA ASN A 309 18.66 1.72 -3.34
C ASN A 309 18.66 2.89 -2.35
N LYS A 310 19.14 2.68 -1.11
CA LYS A 310 19.14 3.67 -0.02
C LYS A 310 17.74 4.19 0.34
N THR A 311 16.71 3.50 -0.09
CA THR A 311 15.32 3.83 0.22
C THR A 311 14.95 3.18 1.53
N ASN A 312 15.30 3.84 2.62
CA ASN A 312 14.96 3.36 3.95
C ASN A 312 13.65 3.99 4.40
N TYR A 313 12.74 3.18 4.88
CA TYR A 313 11.53 3.63 5.55
C TYR A 313 11.26 2.76 6.77
N TRP A 314 10.44 3.24 7.69
CA TRP A 314 10.05 2.50 8.87
C TRP A 314 8.64 1.97 8.68
N GLU A 315 8.45 0.69 8.97
CA GLU A 315 7.20 -0.02 8.76
C GLU A 315 7.00 -1.02 9.88
N GLY A 316 5.94 -0.85 10.70
CA GLY A 316 5.84 -1.75 11.82
C GLY A 316 4.52 -1.80 12.55
N ALA A 317 4.35 -2.93 13.27
CA ALA A 317 3.23 -3.15 14.14
C ALA A 317 3.24 -2.18 15.33
N VAL A 318 2.05 -1.63 15.63
CA VAL A 318 1.85 -0.71 16.75
C VAL A 318 0.67 -1.15 17.62
N ASP A 319 0.72 -0.77 18.90
CA ASP A 319 -0.39 -0.86 19.84
C ASP A 319 -1.05 0.50 20.00
N TYR A 320 -2.36 0.51 20.15
CA TYR A 320 -3.13 1.69 20.50
C TYR A 320 -3.66 1.59 21.91
N SER A 321 -3.48 2.66 22.70
CA SER A 321 -3.97 2.79 24.07
C SER A 321 -4.48 4.20 24.34
N GLY A 322 -5.32 4.39 25.33
CA GLY A 322 -5.91 5.67 25.68
C GLY A 322 -7.36 5.48 26.08
N ASN A 323 -8.25 6.33 25.57
CA ASN A 323 -9.68 6.17 25.80
C ASN A 323 -10.30 5.02 25.00
N ARG A 324 -9.58 4.49 24.02
CA ARG A 324 -9.86 3.24 23.29
C ARG A 324 -8.56 2.43 23.15
N ARG A 325 -8.70 1.15 22.82
CA ARG A 325 -7.57 0.24 22.61
C ARG A 325 -7.68 -0.45 21.27
N GLY A 326 -6.56 -0.92 20.76
CA GLY A 326 -6.50 -1.65 19.50
C GLY A 326 -5.08 -1.93 19.05
N VAL A 327 -4.98 -2.40 17.83
CA VAL A 327 -3.71 -2.68 17.14
C VAL A 327 -3.72 -2.06 15.74
N GLY A 328 -2.58 -1.99 15.09
CA GLY A 328 -2.49 -1.55 13.71
C GLY A 328 -1.06 -1.52 13.22
N TYR A 329 -0.85 -0.69 12.21
CA TYR A 329 0.45 -0.47 11.59
C TYR A 329 0.74 1.00 11.41
N LEU A 330 2.01 1.34 11.39
CA LEU A 330 2.54 2.68 11.12
C LEU A 330 3.59 2.53 10.03
N GLU A 331 3.46 3.31 8.97
CA GLU A 331 4.45 3.47 7.91
C GLU A 331 4.98 4.91 7.90
N MET A 332 6.29 5.07 7.84
CA MET A 332 6.96 6.37 7.84
C MET A 332 8.00 6.44 6.74
N THR A 333 7.72 7.21 5.69
CA THR A 333 8.61 7.37 4.54
C THR A 333 9.29 8.74 4.52
N GLY A 334 10.36 8.90 3.72
CA GLY A 334 10.97 10.20 3.47
C GLY A 334 11.77 10.81 4.62
N TYR A 335 12.06 10.07 5.69
CA TYR A 335 12.90 10.53 6.81
C TYR A 335 14.40 10.46 6.51
N GLY A 336 14.80 9.67 5.54
CA GLY A 336 16.18 9.60 5.05
C GLY A 336 16.33 10.33 3.73
N GLN A 337 15.76 9.78 2.69
CA GLN A 337 15.71 10.34 1.35
C GLN A 337 14.25 10.63 0.97
N PRO A 338 13.97 11.72 0.26
CA PRO A 338 12.62 11.97 -0.25
C PRO A 338 12.11 10.83 -1.13
N VAL A 339 10.85 10.45 -0.93
CA VAL A 339 10.19 9.50 -1.83
C VAL A 339 10.08 10.12 -3.23
N ARG A 340 10.48 9.38 -4.25
CA ARG A 340 10.36 9.78 -5.66
C ARG A 340 9.87 8.60 -6.48
N PHE A 341 8.75 8.76 -7.11
CA PHE A 341 8.29 7.83 -8.14
C PHE A 341 9.06 8.08 -9.44
N VAL A 342 9.43 7.01 -10.13
CA VAL A 342 10.12 7.12 -11.42
C VAL A 342 9.20 7.82 -12.41
N LYS A 343 9.75 8.83 -13.13
CA LYS A 343 9.02 9.59 -14.14
C LYS A 343 9.11 8.94 -15.51
#